data_9018254346660fc2fc2a7e8d30559079
#
_entry.id   9018254346660fc2fc2a7e8d30559079
#
_cell.length_a   1.000
_cell.length_b   1.000
_cell.length_c   1.000
_cell.angle_alpha   90.00
_cell.angle_beta   90.00
_cell.angle_gamma   90.00
#
_symmetry.space_group_name_H-M   'P 1'
#
loop_
_entity.id
_entity.type
_entity.pdbx_description
1 polymer ?
#
loop_
_entity_poly.entity_id
_entity_poly.type
_entity_poly.pdbx_seq_one_letter_code
_entity_poly.pdbx_strand_id
1 'polypeptide(L)'
;MGLENRGYMQDEPSFFGGRYSGSADQLITIIIAINVVVFIVQNMGMAGGAVTQWLMLSQDTLLQGQIWRVVTYGFCHAGIFHIFFNMINLFFFGRMLSQAMRQGEFLAFYLTAIVVGGLTQIVWNLGDAAIIVGASAGVSGLLLLAAMRYPRMQVHIMGIFPLELRWLAIIFFIFSFAYVGSRGPTAHAAHLGGALFGIAYQYFQWNLTGMFTRSSSDGETRWKNPFRRKPKLKIHNPTETRAARKQQELKDEVDRILAKIHEEGEASLTNKERKTLEKASKQYRQLNK
;
A
#
# COMPACT_ATOMS: atom_id res chain seq x y z
N MET A 1 34.76 8.12 20.67
CA MET A 1 33.74 7.48 21.52
C MET A 1 32.38 7.87 21.04
N GLY A 2 31.76 7.05 20.26
CA GLY A 2 30.49 6.46 20.51
C GLY A 2 29.33 7.22 19.86
N LEU A 3 29.29 7.35 18.49
CA LEU A 3 28.08 7.75 17.74
C LEU A 3 27.28 6.53 17.24
N GLU A 4 27.60 5.33 17.70
CA GLU A 4 27.10 4.06 17.16
C GLU A 4 25.73 3.60 17.71
N ASN A 5 25.09 4.35 18.60
CA ASN A 5 23.85 3.91 19.24
C ASN A 5 22.69 4.91 19.11
N ARG A 6 22.50 5.48 17.93
CA ARG A 6 21.31 6.28 17.66
C ARG A 6 20.30 5.42 16.90
N GLY A 7 19.29 4.93 17.61
CA GLY A 7 18.25 4.01 17.11
C GLY A 7 17.46 4.49 15.89
N TYR A 8 17.69 5.69 15.36
CA TYR A 8 17.09 6.18 14.13
C TYR A 8 17.86 5.77 12.86
N MET A 9 19.03 5.13 12.98
CA MET A 9 19.80 4.61 11.83
C MET A 9 19.53 3.11 11.52
N GLN A 10 18.67 2.44 12.29
CA GLN A 10 18.44 0.99 12.13
C GLN A 10 17.19 0.60 11.35
N ASP A 11 16.35 1.55 10.96
CA ASP A 11 15.13 1.26 10.21
C ASP A 11 15.15 1.85 8.79
N GLU A 12 16.15 1.49 7.99
CA GLU A 12 15.95 1.46 6.54
C GLU A 12 14.99 0.28 6.27
N PRO A 13 13.73 0.52 5.84
CA PRO A 13 12.83 -0.60 5.51
C PRO A 13 13.43 -1.32 4.31
N SER A 14 14.05 -2.48 4.56
CA SER A 14 14.48 -3.33 3.47
C SER A 14 13.25 -3.67 2.62
N PHE A 15 13.30 -3.43 1.33
CA PHE A 15 12.23 -3.72 0.36
C PHE A 15 11.68 -5.15 0.48
N PHE A 16 12.47 -6.06 1.05
CA PHE A 16 12.13 -7.47 1.29
C PHE A 16 11.85 -7.81 2.76
N GLY A 17 12.04 -6.91 3.73
CA GLY A 17 11.99 -7.19 5.17
C GLY A 17 10.82 -6.58 5.94
N GLY A 18 9.91 -5.83 5.31
CA GLY A 18 8.73 -5.27 5.96
C GLY A 18 7.75 -6.37 6.38
N ARG A 19 7.13 -6.25 7.56
CA ARG A 19 5.98 -7.07 7.97
C ARG A 19 4.83 -6.81 7.03
N TYR A 20 4.79 -7.54 5.91
CA TYR A 20 3.68 -7.48 4.95
C TYR A 20 2.40 -7.98 5.63
N SER A 21 1.32 -7.26 5.46
CA SER A 21 -0.01 -7.79 5.73
C SER A 21 -0.24 -8.95 4.76
N GLY A 22 -0.05 -10.19 5.21
CA GLY A 22 -0.07 -11.39 4.37
C GLY A 22 -1.34 -11.54 3.51
N SER A 23 -2.41 -10.82 3.83
CA SER A 23 -3.67 -10.85 3.09
C SER A 23 -3.63 -10.09 1.74
N ALA A 24 -2.97 -8.93 1.69
CA ALA A 24 -2.93 -8.14 0.44
C ALA A 24 -1.95 -8.73 -0.59
N ASP A 25 -0.85 -9.32 -0.13
CA ASP A 25 0.08 -10.06 -0.99
C ASP A 25 -0.57 -11.32 -1.57
N GLN A 26 -1.43 -12.00 -0.81
CA GLN A 26 -2.24 -13.13 -1.29
C GLN A 26 -3.17 -12.70 -2.43
N LEU A 27 -3.84 -11.54 -2.31
CA LEU A 27 -4.71 -11.03 -3.37
C LEU A 27 -3.95 -10.80 -4.68
N ILE A 28 -2.79 -10.15 -4.63
CA ILE A 28 -1.97 -9.91 -5.82
C ILE A 28 -1.55 -11.25 -6.46
N THR A 29 -1.12 -12.21 -5.63
CA THR A 29 -0.79 -13.55 -6.10
C THR A 29 -1.98 -14.25 -6.75
N ILE A 30 -3.18 -14.12 -6.19
CA ILE A 30 -4.42 -14.65 -6.76
C ILE A 30 -4.72 -14.00 -8.12
N ILE A 31 -4.62 -12.67 -8.23
CA ILE A 31 -4.85 -11.96 -9.51
C ILE A 31 -3.86 -12.43 -10.56
N ILE A 32 -2.57 -12.56 -10.21
CA ILE A 32 -1.54 -13.09 -11.11
C ILE A 32 -1.89 -14.53 -11.52
N ALA A 33 -2.24 -15.40 -10.58
CA ALA A 33 -2.61 -16.78 -10.86
C ALA A 33 -3.80 -16.88 -11.80
N ILE A 34 -4.84 -16.08 -11.60
CA ILE A 34 -6.01 -16.02 -12.51
C ILE A 34 -5.57 -15.64 -13.92
N ASN A 35 -4.72 -14.60 -14.08
CA ASN A 35 -4.23 -14.20 -15.40
C ASN A 35 -3.42 -15.31 -16.07
N VAL A 36 -2.56 -15.99 -15.33
CA VAL A 36 -1.77 -17.14 -15.84
C VAL A 36 -2.66 -18.27 -16.26
N VAL A 37 -3.66 -18.64 -15.43
CA VAL A 37 -4.62 -19.70 -15.77
C VAL A 37 -5.43 -19.34 -17.01
N VAL A 38 -5.97 -18.12 -17.10
CA VAL A 38 -6.69 -17.65 -18.28
C VAL A 38 -5.79 -17.72 -19.51
N PHE A 39 -4.55 -17.25 -19.41
CA PHE A 39 -3.58 -17.29 -20.53
C PHE A 39 -3.27 -18.72 -20.97
N ILE A 40 -3.09 -19.66 -20.06
CA ILE A 40 -2.89 -21.08 -20.39
C ILE A 40 -4.11 -21.59 -21.17
N VAL A 41 -5.32 -21.35 -20.66
CA VAL A 41 -6.57 -21.78 -21.33
C VAL A 41 -6.74 -21.12 -22.68
N GLN A 42 -6.40 -19.83 -22.83
CA GLN A 42 -6.41 -19.13 -24.14
C GLN A 42 -5.53 -19.79 -25.21
N ASN A 43 -4.48 -20.50 -24.80
CA ASN A 43 -3.55 -21.16 -25.71
C ASN A 43 -3.80 -22.68 -25.84
N MET A 44 -4.90 -23.20 -25.30
CA MET A 44 -5.28 -24.62 -25.37
C MET A 44 -6.16 -24.92 -26.59
N GLY A 45 -5.57 -25.05 -27.78
CA GLY A 45 -6.25 -25.51 -28.99
C GLY A 45 -7.53 -24.73 -29.34
N MET A 46 -8.57 -25.43 -29.85
CA MET A 46 -9.83 -24.77 -30.25
C MET A 46 -10.58 -24.11 -29.09
N ALA A 47 -10.47 -24.60 -27.86
CA ALA A 47 -11.11 -23.99 -26.70
C ALA A 47 -10.52 -22.60 -26.36
N GLY A 48 -9.24 -22.37 -26.66
CA GLY A 48 -8.57 -21.12 -26.37
C GLY A 48 -9.10 -19.93 -27.16
N GLY A 49 -9.46 -20.13 -28.43
CA GLY A 49 -10.09 -19.10 -29.27
C GLY A 49 -11.44 -18.66 -28.72
N ALA A 50 -12.28 -19.61 -28.26
CA ALA A 50 -13.58 -19.32 -27.65
C ALA A 50 -13.44 -18.49 -26.35
N VAL A 51 -12.48 -18.86 -25.46
CA VAL A 51 -12.23 -18.11 -24.23
C VAL A 51 -11.83 -16.67 -24.52
N THR A 52 -10.93 -16.44 -25.45
CA THR A 52 -10.53 -15.10 -25.85
C THR A 52 -11.73 -14.29 -26.39
N GLN A 53 -12.53 -14.89 -27.27
CA GLN A 53 -13.73 -14.27 -27.83
C GLN A 53 -14.78 -13.91 -26.76
N TRP A 54 -14.91 -14.72 -25.71
CA TRP A 54 -15.86 -14.46 -24.60
C TRP A 54 -15.39 -13.35 -23.64
N LEU A 55 -14.09 -13.18 -23.48
CA LEU A 55 -13.52 -12.28 -22.46
C LEU A 55 -13.02 -10.96 -23.02
N MET A 56 -12.58 -10.90 -24.29
CA MET A 56 -12.09 -9.67 -24.93
C MET A 56 -13.17 -8.58 -24.99
N LEU A 57 -12.74 -7.32 -24.96
CA LEU A 57 -13.61 -6.16 -25.10
C LEU A 57 -13.51 -5.58 -26.53
N SER A 58 -14.65 -5.28 -27.13
CA SER A 58 -14.76 -4.50 -28.35
C SER A 58 -16.00 -3.60 -28.27
N GLN A 59 -16.10 -2.59 -29.14
CA GLN A 59 -17.28 -1.74 -29.23
C GLN A 59 -18.53 -2.57 -29.52
N ASP A 60 -18.48 -3.48 -30.49
CA ASP A 60 -19.63 -4.31 -30.89
C ASP A 60 -20.14 -5.18 -29.75
N THR A 61 -19.24 -5.82 -29.00
CA THR A 61 -19.64 -6.66 -27.88
C THR A 61 -20.27 -5.84 -26.75
N LEU A 62 -19.79 -4.62 -26.53
CA LEU A 62 -20.38 -3.72 -25.52
C LEU A 62 -21.78 -3.24 -25.94
N LEU A 63 -21.97 -2.89 -27.22
CA LEU A 63 -23.28 -2.49 -27.77
C LEU A 63 -24.30 -3.65 -27.76
N GLN A 64 -23.83 -4.90 -27.79
CA GLN A 64 -24.67 -6.10 -27.62
C GLN A 64 -25.03 -6.36 -26.13
N GLY A 65 -24.67 -5.46 -25.22
CA GLY A 65 -24.98 -5.58 -23.79
C GLY A 65 -24.06 -6.53 -23.00
N GLN A 66 -22.92 -6.94 -23.57
CA GLN A 66 -21.98 -7.85 -22.92
C GLN A 66 -21.06 -7.08 -21.94
N ILE A 67 -21.66 -6.48 -20.92
CA ILE A 67 -21.02 -5.54 -19.99
C ILE A 67 -19.90 -6.14 -19.13
N TRP A 68 -19.91 -7.47 -18.90
CA TRP A 68 -18.83 -8.12 -18.13
C TRP A 68 -17.47 -7.95 -18.78
N ARG A 69 -17.43 -7.73 -20.09
CA ARG A 69 -16.21 -7.60 -20.87
C ARG A 69 -15.39 -6.36 -20.50
N VAL A 70 -16.01 -5.32 -19.92
CA VAL A 70 -15.27 -4.14 -19.42
C VAL A 70 -14.33 -4.47 -18.27
N VAL A 71 -14.49 -5.64 -17.66
CA VAL A 71 -13.59 -6.16 -16.63
C VAL A 71 -12.79 -7.34 -17.15
N THR A 72 -13.44 -8.31 -17.83
CA THR A 72 -12.83 -9.59 -18.16
C THR A 72 -11.71 -9.49 -19.20
N TYR A 73 -11.72 -8.49 -20.06
CA TYR A 73 -10.65 -8.24 -21.01
C TYR A 73 -9.29 -8.05 -20.33
N GLY A 74 -9.29 -7.50 -19.10
CA GLY A 74 -8.11 -7.27 -18.30
C GLY A 74 -7.41 -8.54 -17.83
N PHE A 75 -7.99 -9.72 -18.06
CA PHE A 75 -7.41 -11.02 -17.74
C PHE A 75 -6.92 -11.80 -18.96
N CYS A 76 -7.23 -11.33 -20.19
CA CYS A 76 -6.74 -11.91 -21.42
C CYS A 76 -5.41 -11.28 -21.86
N HIS A 77 -4.55 -12.05 -22.54
CA HIS A 77 -3.28 -11.55 -23.04
C HIS A 77 -2.98 -12.05 -24.45
N ALA A 78 -2.44 -11.16 -25.29
CA ALA A 78 -2.17 -11.46 -26.70
C ALA A 78 -0.92 -12.33 -26.94
N GLY A 79 -0.04 -12.49 -25.93
CA GLY A 79 1.17 -13.30 -26.07
C GLY A 79 2.01 -13.32 -24.80
N ILE A 80 3.06 -14.16 -24.83
CA ILE A 80 3.90 -14.47 -23.66
C ILE A 80 4.59 -13.23 -23.08
N PHE A 81 5.14 -12.35 -23.90
CA PHE A 81 5.77 -11.12 -23.41
C PHE A 81 4.74 -10.14 -22.86
N HIS A 82 3.53 -10.11 -23.44
CA HIS A 82 2.46 -9.25 -22.95
C HIS A 82 2.02 -9.64 -21.55
N ILE A 83 1.76 -10.92 -21.28
CA ILE A 83 1.43 -11.37 -19.93
C ILE A 83 2.63 -11.21 -18.98
N PHE A 84 3.84 -11.55 -19.41
CA PHE A 84 5.04 -11.44 -18.57
C PHE A 84 5.23 -10.03 -18.03
N PHE A 85 5.22 -9.01 -18.91
CA PHE A 85 5.41 -7.63 -18.47
C PHE A 85 4.24 -7.11 -17.63
N ASN A 86 3.01 -7.53 -17.92
CA ASN A 86 1.88 -7.18 -17.07
C ASN A 86 2.02 -7.78 -15.66
N MET A 87 2.35 -9.05 -15.55
CA MET A 87 2.42 -9.74 -14.25
C MET A 87 3.61 -9.27 -13.42
N ILE A 88 4.77 -9.01 -14.03
CA ILE A 88 5.92 -8.48 -13.31
C ILE A 88 5.63 -7.07 -12.76
N ASN A 89 5.02 -6.20 -13.56
CA ASN A 89 4.64 -4.86 -13.09
C ASN A 89 3.52 -4.91 -12.03
N LEU A 90 2.52 -5.77 -12.22
CA LEU A 90 1.47 -6.01 -11.20
C LEU A 90 2.08 -6.48 -9.88
N PHE A 91 3.05 -7.39 -9.95
CA PHE A 91 3.75 -7.88 -8.76
C PHE A 91 4.50 -6.74 -8.05
N PHE A 92 5.33 -5.96 -8.75
CA PHE A 92 6.13 -4.90 -8.14
C PHE A 92 5.26 -3.74 -7.62
N PHE A 93 4.45 -3.13 -8.49
CA PHE A 93 3.63 -1.98 -8.08
C PHE A 93 2.48 -2.39 -7.17
N GLY A 94 1.91 -3.57 -7.39
CA GLY A 94 0.89 -4.12 -6.52
C GLY A 94 1.40 -4.31 -5.09
N ARG A 95 2.55 -4.96 -4.92
CA ARG A 95 3.15 -5.14 -3.58
C ARG A 95 3.56 -3.83 -2.92
N MET A 96 4.08 -2.88 -3.69
CA MET A 96 4.41 -1.55 -3.18
C MET A 96 3.18 -0.85 -2.61
N LEU A 97 2.06 -0.91 -3.31
CA LEU A 97 0.82 -0.23 -2.92
C LEU A 97 0.02 -1.01 -1.88
N SER A 98 0.13 -2.34 -1.84
CA SER A 98 -0.57 -3.19 -0.87
C SER A 98 -0.20 -2.88 0.59
N GLN A 99 0.96 -2.28 0.82
CA GLN A 99 1.38 -1.84 2.15
C GLN A 99 0.64 -0.59 2.63
N ALA A 100 0.13 0.22 1.69
CA ALA A 100 -0.54 1.49 1.96
C ALA A 100 -2.05 1.46 1.67
N MET A 101 -2.58 0.34 1.16
CA MET A 101 -3.99 0.18 0.80
C MET A 101 -4.56 -1.09 1.42
N ARG A 102 -5.82 -1.03 1.86
CA ARG A 102 -6.54 -2.24 2.27
C ARG A 102 -6.78 -3.15 1.07
N GLN A 103 -6.87 -4.46 1.29
CA GLN A 103 -7.09 -5.46 0.24
C GLN A 103 -8.29 -5.13 -0.67
N GLY A 104 -9.44 -4.79 -0.08
CA GLY A 104 -10.64 -4.42 -0.84
C GLY A 104 -10.48 -3.13 -1.63
N GLU A 105 -9.74 -2.17 -1.09
CA GLU A 105 -9.43 -0.90 -1.76
C GLU A 105 -8.49 -1.11 -2.95
N PHE A 106 -7.47 -1.94 -2.79
CA PHE A 106 -6.57 -2.31 -3.89
C PHE A 106 -7.34 -2.99 -5.03
N LEU A 107 -8.19 -3.96 -4.70
CA LEU A 107 -9.00 -4.66 -5.70
C LEU A 107 -9.97 -3.70 -6.42
N ALA A 108 -10.66 -2.83 -5.65
CA ALA A 108 -11.54 -1.81 -6.20
C ALA A 108 -10.79 -0.89 -7.16
N PHE A 109 -9.63 -0.38 -6.73
CA PHE A 109 -8.79 0.49 -7.54
C PHE A 109 -8.37 -0.21 -8.84
N TYR A 110 -7.82 -1.41 -8.74
CA TYR A 110 -7.30 -2.18 -9.87
C TYR A 110 -8.39 -2.47 -10.92
N LEU A 111 -9.55 -2.97 -10.46
CA LEU A 111 -10.68 -3.26 -11.36
C LEU A 111 -11.28 -1.98 -11.97
N THR A 112 -11.38 -0.90 -11.20
CA THR A 112 -11.86 0.39 -11.73
C THR A 112 -10.89 0.95 -12.76
N ALA A 113 -9.58 0.85 -12.56
CA ALA A 113 -8.58 1.27 -13.54
C ALA A 113 -8.70 0.47 -14.86
N ILE A 114 -8.98 -0.84 -14.77
CA ILE A 114 -9.28 -1.68 -15.94
C ILE A 114 -10.53 -1.16 -16.64
N VAL A 115 -11.64 -0.96 -15.93
CA VAL A 115 -12.91 -0.48 -16.52
C VAL A 115 -12.71 0.88 -17.20
N VAL A 116 -12.10 1.84 -16.49
CA VAL A 116 -11.87 3.19 -17.05
C VAL A 116 -10.97 3.12 -18.28
N GLY A 117 -9.91 2.33 -18.25
CA GLY A 117 -9.02 2.16 -19.40
C GLY A 117 -9.73 1.54 -20.59
N GLY A 118 -10.50 0.46 -20.40
CA GLY A 118 -11.26 -0.19 -21.46
C GLY A 118 -12.28 0.75 -22.10
N LEU A 119 -13.03 1.50 -21.29
CA LEU A 119 -13.99 2.49 -21.76
C LEU A 119 -13.29 3.65 -22.50
N THR A 120 -12.15 4.11 -22.02
CA THR A 120 -11.35 5.15 -22.70
C THR A 120 -10.93 4.67 -24.10
N GLN A 121 -10.49 3.42 -24.23
CA GLN A 121 -10.12 2.86 -25.54
C GLN A 121 -11.31 2.74 -26.47
N ILE A 122 -12.49 2.30 -25.98
CA ILE A 122 -13.71 2.25 -26.77
C ILE A 122 -14.10 3.64 -27.29
N VAL A 123 -14.09 4.65 -26.41
CA VAL A 123 -14.42 6.03 -26.78
C VAL A 123 -13.40 6.59 -27.79
N TRP A 124 -12.11 6.28 -27.62
CA TRP A 124 -11.07 6.73 -28.54
C TRP A 124 -11.21 6.13 -29.94
N ASN A 125 -11.61 4.87 -30.02
CA ASN A 125 -11.73 4.11 -31.26
C ASN A 125 -13.20 3.96 -31.73
N LEU A 126 -14.06 4.94 -31.45
CA LEU A 126 -15.46 4.89 -31.91
C LEU A 126 -15.53 4.68 -33.43
N GLY A 127 -16.18 3.59 -33.82
CA GLY A 127 -16.34 3.19 -35.22
C GLY A 127 -15.27 2.24 -35.75
N ASP A 128 -14.22 1.93 -34.96
CA ASP A 128 -13.19 0.94 -35.29
C ASP A 128 -13.44 -0.40 -34.57
N ALA A 129 -13.30 -1.51 -35.31
CA ALA A 129 -13.45 -2.86 -34.74
C ALA A 129 -12.22 -3.30 -33.92
N ALA A 130 -11.75 -2.44 -33.00
CA ALA A 130 -10.59 -2.74 -32.19
C ALA A 130 -10.93 -3.75 -31.08
N ILE A 131 -10.08 -4.78 -30.97
CA ILE A 131 -10.14 -5.76 -29.89
C ILE A 131 -9.17 -5.34 -28.78
N ILE A 132 -9.66 -5.32 -27.55
CA ILE A 132 -8.89 -4.93 -26.38
C ILE A 132 -8.70 -6.13 -25.46
N VAL A 133 -7.45 -6.41 -25.10
CA VAL A 133 -7.04 -7.45 -24.15
C VAL A 133 -5.84 -6.96 -23.32
N GLY A 134 -5.76 -7.36 -22.07
CA GLY A 134 -4.61 -7.13 -21.21
C GLY A 134 -4.90 -6.38 -19.92
N ALA A 135 -4.14 -6.74 -18.89
CA ALA A 135 -4.18 -6.12 -17.56
C ALA A 135 -3.56 -4.71 -17.54
N SER A 136 -3.02 -4.25 -18.67
CA SER A 136 -2.13 -3.08 -18.74
C SER A 136 -2.79 -1.76 -18.33
N ALA A 137 -4.11 -1.59 -18.50
CA ALA A 137 -4.81 -0.43 -18.00
C ALA A 137 -4.78 -0.36 -16.45
N GLY A 138 -5.04 -1.49 -15.80
CA GLY A 138 -4.90 -1.61 -14.33
C GLY A 138 -3.47 -1.38 -13.85
N VAL A 139 -2.51 -1.98 -14.55
CA VAL A 139 -1.07 -1.82 -14.26
C VAL A 139 -0.62 -0.37 -14.47
N SER A 140 -1.11 0.32 -15.49
CA SER A 140 -0.83 1.75 -15.72
C SER A 140 -1.35 2.61 -14.57
N GLY A 141 -2.56 2.33 -14.09
CA GLY A 141 -3.12 2.98 -12.91
C GLY A 141 -2.25 2.78 -11.66
N LEU A 142 -1.80 1.53 -11.42
CA LEU A 142 -0.91 1.22 -10.30
C LEU A 142 0.44 1.94 -10.42
N LEU A 143 1.05 2.00 -11.61
CA LEU A 143 2.30 2.71 -11.84
C LEU A 143 2.18 4.19 -11.48
N LEU A 144 1.14 4.87 -12.01
CA LEU A 144 0.96 6.30 -11.76
C LEU A 144 0.63 6.59 -10.29
N LEU A 145 -0.23 5.77 -9.67
CA LEU A 145 -0.50 5.89 -8.23
C LEU A 145 0.76 5.68 -7.39
N ALA A 146 1.57 4.68 -7.71
CA ALA A 146 2.83 4.40 -7.02
C ALA A 146 3.83 5.56 -7.20
N ALA A 147 3.96 6.10 -8.42
CA ALA A 147 4.84 7.23 -8.69
C ALA A 147 4.43 8.51 -7.95
N MET A 148 3.13 8.76 -7.77
CA MET A 148 2.66 9.89 -6.98
C MET A 148 2.89 9.71 -5.47
N ARG A 149 2.79 8.49 -4.95
CA ARG A 149 3.04 8.20 -3.53
C ARG A 149 4.52 8.11 -3.17
N TYR A 150 5.32 7.55 -4.08
CA TYR A 150 6.74 7.24 -3.86
C TYR A 150 7.64 7.79 -5.00
N PRO A 151 7.60 9.10 -5.31
CA PRO A 151 8.20 9.67 -6.53
C PRO A 151 9.72 9.45 -6.64
N ARG A 152 10.43 9.42 -5.52
CA ARG A 152 11.89 9.27 -5.47
C ARG A 152 12.36 7.83 -5.27
N MET A 153 11.42 6.87 -5.16
CA MET A 153 11.78 5.46 -5.05
C MET A 153 12.48 5.01 -6.33
N GLN A 154 13.62 4.35 -6.17
CA GLN A 154 14.40 3.84 -7.29
C GLN A 154 13.91 2.45 -7.68
N VAL A 155 13.65 2.28 -8.96
CA VAL A 155 13.37 0.99 -9.59
C VAL A 155 14.54 0.64 -10.50
N HIS A 156 15.12 -0.54 -10.35
CA HIS A 156 16.22 -0.98 -11.18
C HIS A 156 15.67 -1.63 -12.46
N ILE A 157 15.73 -0.89 -13.57
CA ILE A 157 15.33 -1.44 -14.88
C ILE A 157 16.32 -2.50 -15.28
N MET A 158 15.81 -3.71 -15.60
CA MET A 158 16.63 -4.91 -15.89
C MET A 158 17.65 -5.25 -14.79
N GLY A 159 17.41 -4.78 -13.54
CA GLY A 159 18.32 -4.99 -12.42
C GLY A 159 19.60 -4.16 -12.44
N ILE A 160 19.81 -3.30 -13.45
CA ILE A 160 21.07 -2.58 -13.68
C ILE A 160 20.92 -1.07 -13.52
N PHE A 161 19.94 -0.46 -14.19
CA PHE A 161 19.80 0.99 -14.25
C PHE A 161 18.80 1.52 -13.20
N PRO A 162 19.27 2.25 -12.15
CA PRO A 162 18.38 2.87 -11.19
C PRO A 162 17.65 4.04 -11.85
N LEU A 163 16.32 4.00 -11.86
CA LEU A 163 15.47 5.08 -12.34
C LEU A 163 14.45 5.42 -11.24
N GLU A 164 14.31 6.69 -10.92
CA GLU A 164 13.25 7.10 -9.99
C GLU A 164 11.87 6.88 -10.61
N LEU A 165 10.94 6.40 -9.80
CA LEU A 165 9.61 5.98 -10.22
C LEU A 165 8.82 7.10 -10.93
N ARG A 166 9.02 8.37 -10.50
CA ARG A 166 8.43 9.54 -11.19
C ARG A 166 8.87 9.62 -12.66
N TRP A 167 10.14 9.37 -12.96
CA TRP A 167 10.62 9.44 -14.33
C TRP A 167 10.11 8.27 -15.18
N LEU A 168 10.05 7.08 -14.60
CA LEU A 168 9.44 5.92 -15.26
C LEU A 168 7.99 6.20 -15.63
N ALA A 169 7.20 6.76 -14.71
CA ALA A 169 5.80 7.11 -14.95
C ALA A 169 5.63 8.21 -16.01
N ILE A 170 6.48 9.25 -15.97
CA ILE A 170 6.45 10.33 -16.97
C ILE A 170 6.79 9.79 -18.35
N ILE A 171 7.85 9.01 -18.49
CA ILE A 171 8.24 8.39 -19.76
C ILE A 171 7.11 7.51 -20.30
N PHE A 172 6.55 6.65 -19.45
CA PHE A 172 5.42 5.79 -19.81
C PHE A 172 4.20 6.61 -20.28
N PHE A 173 3.86 7.69 -19.56
CA PHE A 173 2.73 8.53 -19.90
C PHE A 173 2.93 9.27 -21.24
N ILE A 174 4.11 9.88 -21.43
CA ILE A 174 4.47 10.55 -22.69
C ILE A 174 4.46 9.58 -23.85
N PHE A 175 5.04 8.39 -23.68
CA PHE A 175 5.05 7.35 -24.71
C PHE A 175 3.62 6.93 -25.08
N SER A 176 2.78 6.62 -24.09
CA SER A 176 1.38 6.25 -24.32
C SER A 176 0.60 7.37 -25.01
N PHE A 177 0.85 8.63 -24.66
CA PHE A 177 0.23 9.80 -25.30
C PHE A 177 0.70 9.98 -26.75
N ALA A 178 1.98 9.86 -27.01
CA ALA A 178 2.56 10.02 -28.35
C ALA A 178 2.02 8.97 -29.33
N TYR A 179 1.75 7.76 -28.85
CA TYR A 179 1.31 6.63 -29.68
C TYR A 179 -0.21 6.34 -29.59
N VAL A 180 -1.00 7.18 -28.92
CA VAL A 180 -2.44 6.95 -28.74
C VAL A 180 -3.21 6.86 -30.07
N GLY A 181 -2.77 7.58 -31.09
CA GLY A 181 -3.36 7.54 -32.43
C GLY A 181 -2.76 6.50 -33.37
N SER A 182 -1.77 5.73 -32.91
CA SER A 182 -1.13 4.72 -33.77
C SER A 182 -2.04 3.50 -33.94
N ARG A 183 -2.10 2.97 -35.17
CA ARG A 183 -2.82 1.71 -35.49
C ARG A 183 -1.92 0.50 -35.19
N GLY A 184 -1.47 0.39 -33.93
CA GLY A 184 -0.65 -0.73 -33.47
C GLY A 184 -1.45 -1.74 -32.65
N PRO A 185 -0.83 -2.85 -32.25
CA PRO A 185 -1.47 -3.87 -31.41
C PRO A 185 -1.64 -3.41 -29.95
N THR A 186 -1.13 -2.25 -29.60
CA THR A 186 -1.14 -1.73 -28.21
C THR A 186 -2.29 -0.74 -28.01
N ALA A 187 -3.11 -0.97 -27.01
CA ALA A 187 -4.22 -0.12 -26.62
C ALA A 187 -3.75 1.10 -25.79
N HIS A 188 -3.08 2.06 -26.44
CA HIS A 188 -2.47 3.21 -25.74
C HIS A 188 -3.49 4.11 -25.03
N ALA A 189 -4.72 4.26 -25.58
CA ALA A 189 -5.77 5.01 -24.91
C ALA A 189 -6.24 4.30 -23.63
N ALA A 190 -6.25 2.95 -23.59
CA ALA A 190 -6.53 2.22 -22.36
C ALA A 190 -5.47 2.47 -21.30
N HIS A 191 -4.18 2.52 -21.70
CA HIS A 191 -3.09 2.86 -20.79
C HIS A 191 -3.25 4.27 -20.21
N LEU A 192 -3.58 5.26 -21.06
CA LEU A 192 -3.84 6.63 -20.61
C LEU A 192 -5.04 6.71 -19.67
N GLY A 193 -6.15 6.02 -19.99
CA GLY A 193 -7.33 5.97 -19.15
C GLY A 193 -7.04 5.43 -17.75
N GLY A 194 -6.34 4.29 -17.67
CA GLY A 194 -5.90 3.71 -16.41
C GLY A 194 -4.94 4.62 -15.63
N ALA A 195 -3.96 5.23 -16.33
CA ALA A 195 -3.00 6.16 -15.75
C ALA A 195 -3.68 7.41 -15.19
N LEU A 196 -4.57 8.04 -15.95
CA LEU A 196 -5.34 9.23 -15.53
C LEU A 196 -6.24 8.91 -14.34
N PHE A 197 -6.86 7.72 -14.32
CA PHE A 197 -7.60 7.27 -13.14
C PHE A 197 -6.69 7.18 -11.91
N GLY A 198 -5.48 6.62 -12.03
CA GLY A 198 -4.50 6.56 -10.94
C GLY A 198 -4.11 7.95 -10.41
N ILE A 199 -3.90 8.92 -11.30
CA ILE A 199 -3.64 10.32 -10.97
C ILE A 199 -4.84 10.94 -10.23
N ALA A 200 -6.04 10.80 -10.80
CA ALA A 200 -7.28 11.34 -10.22
C ALA A 200 -7.57 10.74 -8.83
N TYR A 201 -7.41 9.43 -8.69
CA TYR A 201 -7.58 8.73 -7.41
C TYR A 201 -6.69 9.33 -6.31
N GLN A 202 -5.41 9.57 -6.60
CA GLN A 202 -4.49 10.16 -5.64
C GLN A 202 -4.78 11.65 -5.41
N TYR A 203 -5.07 12.40 -6.47
CA TYR A 203 -5.31 13.84 -6.37
C TYR A 203 -6.56 14.16 -5.54
N PHE A 204 -7.66 13.45 -5.80
CA PHE A 204 -8.93 13.64 -5.09
C PHE A 204 -9.01 12.86 -3.76
N GLN A 205 -7.96 12.12 -3.41
CA GLN A 205 -7.90 11.33 -2.17
C GLN A 205 -9.12 10.39 -2.03
N TRP A 206 -9.54 9.77 -3.14
CA TRP A 206 -10.69 8.86 -3.13
C TRP A 206 -10.42 7.65 -2.24
N ASN A 207 -11.49 7.14 -1.64
CA ASN A 207 -11.48 5.91 -0.87
C ASN A 207 -12.58 4.99 -1.42
N LEU A 208 -12.16 3.93 -2.11
CA LEU A 208 -13.05 2.95 -2.72
C LEU A 208 -13.40 1.79 -1.78
N THR A 209 -12.98 1.84 -0.52
CA THR A 209 -13.18 0.74 0.45
C THR A 209 -14.66 0.39 0.61
N GLY A 210 -15.54 1.38 0.54
CA GLY A 210 -17.00 1.19 0.66
C GLY A 210 -17.64 0.40 -0.50
N MET A 211 -16.97 0.27 -1.64
CA MET A 211 -17.54 -0.45 -2.80
C MET A 211 -17.54 -1.98 -2.61
N PHE A 212 -16.61 -2.53 -1.83
CA PHE A 212 -16.45 -3.98 -1.63
C PHE A 212 -16.60 -4.43 -0.18
N THR A 213 -16.51 -3.51 0.77
CA THR A 213 -16.98 -3.77 2.11
C THR A 213 -18.47 -3.48 2.15
N ARG A 214 -19.31 -4.46 1.86
CA ARG A 214 -20.56 -4.52 2.64
C ARG A 214 -20.07 -4.43 4.07
N SER A 215 -20.35 -3.30 4.70
CA SER A 215 -20.12 -3.08 6.11
C SER A 215 -20.61 -4.31 6.88
N SER A 216 -19.72 -5.23 7.21
CA SER A 216 -19.87 -6.06 8.39
C SER A 216 -19.48 -5.24 9.62
N SER A 217 -19.38 -3.92 9.46
CA SER A 217 -19.42 -3.00 10.56
C SER A 217 -20.85 -2.90 10.98
N ASP A 218 -21.13 -3.57 12.07
CA ASP A 218 -22.22 -3.23 12.96
C ASP A 218 -23.64 -3.44 12.41
N GLY A 219 -23.94 -4.66 12.00
CA GLY A 219 -25.27 -5.23 12.13
C GLY A 219 -25.76 -5.31 13.60
N GLU A 220 -25.12 -4.65 14.53
CA GLU A 220 -25.80 -4.07 15.66
C GLU A 220 -26.53 -2.81 15.15
N THR A 221 -27.72 -3.00 14.61
CA THR A 221 -28.81 -2.06 14.82
C THR A 221 -28.97 -1.98 16.33
N ARG A 222 -28.05 -1.25 16.93
CA ARG A 222 -28.12 -0.88 18.32
C ARG A 222 -29.35 0.01 18.41
N TRP A 223 -30.47 -0.62 18.68
CA TRP A 223 -31.64 0.05 19.18
C TRP A 223 -31.13 1.02 20.25
N LYS A 224 -31.08 2.32 19.92
CA LYS A 224 -30.71 3.36 20.87
C LYS A 224 -31.79 3.32 21.93
N ASN A 225 -31.56 2.52 22.98
CA ASN A 225 -32.39 2.56 24.16
C ASN A 225 -32.29 3.99 24.71
N PRO A 226 -33.35 4.81 24.60
CA PRO A 226 -33.31 6.23 24.99
C PRO A 226 -33.01 6.42 26.47
N PHE A 227 -33.07 5.35 27.27
CA PHE A 227 -32.81 5.36 28.73
C PHE A 227 -31.39 4.91 29.10
N ARG A 228 -30.53 4.56 28.13
CA ARG A 228 -29.16 4.16 28.44
C ARG A 228 -28.31 5.41 28.64
N ARG A 229 -28.06 5.77 29.91
CA ARG A 229 -27.10 6.81 30.29
C ARG A 229 -25.76 6.53 29.59
N LYS A 230 -25.24 7.52 28.84
CA LYS A 230 -23.92 7.44 28.23
C LYS A 230 -22.92 7.07 29.31
N PRO A 231 -22.10 6.00 29.15
CA PRO A 231 -21.02 5.75 30.09
C PRO A 231 -20.13 6.99 30.09
N LYS A 232 -19.96 7.63 31.25
CA LYS A 232 -18.94 8.68 31.40
C LYS A 232 -17.61 7.98 31.14
N LEU A 233 -16.93 8.34 30.06
CA LEU A 233 -15.52 7.96 29.83
C LEU A 233 -14.75 8.49 31.07
N LYS A 234 -14.47 7.59 32.02
CA LYS A 234 -13.42 7.83 32.99
C LYS A 234 -12.13 7.70 32.22
N ILE A 235 -11.44 8.83 32.03
CA ILE A 235 -10.05 8.83 31.64
C ILE A 235 -9.35 8.04 32.74
N HIS A 236 -9.01 6.79 32.47
CA HIS A 236 -8.12 6.01 33.30
C HIS A 236 -6.73 6.59 33.04
N ASN A 237 -6.34 7.60 33.83
CA ASN A 237 -4.94 7.87 34.02
C ASN A 237 -4.34 6.53 34.48
N PRO A 238 -3.31 5.99 33.80
CA PRO A 238 -2.63 4.82 34.33
C PRO A 238 -2.21 5.22 35.74
N THR A 239 -2.76 4.55 36.73
CA THR A 239 -2.48 4.80 38.13
C THR A 239 -0.98 4.60 38.25
N GLU A 240 -0.22 5.68 38.40
CA GLU A 240 1.15 5.60 38.86
C GLU A 240 1.07 4.72 40.10
N THR A 241 1.55 3.49 39.97
CA THR A 241 1.53 2.61 41.13
C THR A 241 2.33 3.34 42.21
N ARG A 242 1.88 3.30 43.44
CA ARG A 242 2.57 3.93 44.58
C ARG A 242 4.07 3.60 44.62
N ALA A 243 4.45 2.49 43.97
CA ALA A 243 5.82 2.07 43.73
C ALA A 243 6.55 2.96 42.70
N ALA A 244 5.91 3.26 41.54
CA ALA A 244 6.52 4.09 40.49
C ALA A 244 6.72 5.54 41.00
N ARG A 245 5.77 6.08 41.75
CA ARG A 245 5.89 7.39 42.36
C ARG A 245 7.05 7.45 43.38
N LYS A 246 7.18 6.45 44.26
CA LYS A 246 8.30 6.35 45.19
C LYS A 246 9.65 6.23 44.49
N GLN A 247 9.69 5.54 43.35
CA GLN A 247 10.91 5.38 42.58
C GLN A 247 11.31 6.70 41.90
N GLN A 248 10.33 7.46 41.41
CA GLN A 248 10.59 8.78 40.83
C GLN A 248 11.06 9.77 41.92
N GLU A 249 10.38 9.82 43.07
CA GLU A 249 10.78 10.66 44.21
C GLU A 249 12.24 10.34 44.69
N LEU A 250 12.62 9.08 44.70
CA LEU A 250 13.99 8.68 45.05
C LEU A 250 15.01 9.14 43.99
N LYS A 251 14.63 9.06 42.69
CA LYS A 251 15.49 9.50 41.61
C LYS A 251 15.74 11.01 41.66
N ASP A 252 14.65 11.79 41.83
CA ASP A 252 14.72 13.25 41.92
C ASP A 252 15.60 13.70 43.13
N GLU A 253 15.49 12.97 44.26
CA GLU A 253 16.28 13.26 45.45
C GLU A 253 17.78 12.90 45.24
N VAL A 254 18.09 11.81 44.54
CA VAL A 254 19.44 11.45 44.14
C VAL A 254 20.04 12.50 43.22
N ASP A 255 19.32 12.95 42.22
CA ASP A 255 19.78 13.95 41.28
C ASP A 255 20.07 15.30 41.97
N ARG A 256 19.25 15.67 42.95
CA ARG A 256 19.48 16.87 43.81
C ARG A 256 20.77 16.73 44.63
N ILE A 257 21.01 15.55 45.25
CA ILE A 257 22.20 15.32 46.05
C ILE A 257 23.46 15.30 45.20
N LEU A 258 23.39 14.75 43.98
CA LEU A 258 24.51 14.75 43.04
C LEU A 258 24.86 16.15 42.57
N ALA A 259 23.84 17.00 42.30
CA ALA A 259 24.06 18.40 41.97
C ALA A 259 24.77 19.15 43.11
N LYS A 260 24.35 18.92 44.37
CA LYS A 260 25.02 19.50 45.55
C LYS A 260 26.46 19.04 45.71
N ILE A 261 26.77 17.78 45.45
CA ILE A 261 28.16 17.28 45.44
C ILE A 261 29.00 18.00 44.39
N HIS A 262 28.41 18.26 43.23
CA HIS A 262 29.11 18.94 42.13
C HIS A 262 29.44 20.40 42.47
N GLU A 263 28.55 21.09 43.18
CA GLU A 263 28.72 22.51 43.54
C GLU A 263 29.53 22.72 44.83
N GLU A 264 29.28 21.92 45.86
CA GLU A 264 29.78 22.15 47.21
C GLU A 264 30.78 21.09 47.69
N GLY A 265 30.97 20.02 46.90
CA GLY A 265 31.85 18.91 47.24
C GLY A 265 31.20 17.86 48.17
N GLU A 266 31.79 16.68 48.22
CA GLU A 266 31.28 15.52 48.98
C GLU A 266 31.23 15.73 50.49
N ALA A 267 32.08 16.64 51.03
CA ALA A 267 32.14 16.99 52.44
C ALA A 267 30.88 17.72 52.93
N SER A 268 30.09 18.35 52.03
CA SER A 268 28.85 19.10 52.35
C SER A 268 27.66 18.17 52.64
N LEU A 269 27.78 16.87 52.39
CA LEU A 269 26.67 15.93 52.55
C LEU A 269 26.33 15.68 54.01
N THR A 270 25.06 15.82 54.31
CA THR A 270 24.50 15.38 55.60
C THR A 270 24.45 13.86 55.71
N ASN A 271 24.43 13.33 56.92
CA ASN A 271 24.29 11.88 57.19
C ASN A 271 23.03 11.26 56.54
N LYS A 272 21.96 12.07 56.39
CA LYS A 272 20.71 11.63 55.73
C LYS A 272 20.91 11.48 54.22
N GLU A 273 21.56 12.44 53.60
CA GLU A 273 21.87 12.43 52.16
C GLU A 273 22.78 11.27 51.78
N ARG A 274 23.84 11.00 52.59
CA ARG A 274 24.74 9.82 52.41
C ARG A 274 23.94 8.51 52.44
N LYS A 275 23.02 8.32 53.42
CA LYS A 275 22.16 7.14 53.48
C LYS A 275 21.25 7.00 52.29
N THR A 276 20.75 8.10 51.75
CA THR A 276 19.89 8.10 50.55
C THR A 276 20.65 7.61 49.33
N LEU A 277 21.87 8.11 49.09
CA LEU A 277 22.74 7.64 48.01
C LEU A 277 23.11 6.16 48.14
N GLU A 278 23.41 5.70 49.34
CA GLU A 278 23.72 4.28 49.58
C GLU A 278 22.53 3.37 49.30
N LYS A 279 21.33 3.78 49.69
CA LYS A 279 20.09 3.05 49.43
C LYS A 279 19.81 3.00 47.94
N ALA A 280 19.94 4.12 47.20
CA ALA A 280 19.77 4.18 45.77
C ALA A 280 20.77 3.28 45.04
N SER A 281 22.07 3.33 45.43
CA SER A 281 23.11 2.50 44.85
C SER A 281 22.82 1.00 45.00
N LYS A 282 22.38 0.57 46.20
CA LYS A 282 21.99 -0.83 46.42
C LYS A 282 20.80 -1.24 45.53
N GLN A 283 19.81 -0.36 45.33
CA GLN A 283 18.64 -0.64 44.53
C GLN A 283 18.98 -0.73 43.02
N TYR A 284 19.86 0.15 42.51
CA TYR A 284 20.34 0.09 41.11
C TYR A 284 21.17 -1.17 40.83
N ARG A 285 21.99 -1.63 41.82
CA ARG A 285 22.74 -2.89 41.65
C ARG A 285 21.84 -4.14 41.62
N GLN A 286 20.67 -4.08 42.24
CA GLN A 286 19.72 -5.21 42.24
C GLN A 286 18.90 -5.27 40.92
N LEU A 287 18.71 -4.14 40.26
CA LEU A 287 17.96 -4.06 38.97
C LEU A 287 18.85 -4.49 37.78
N ASN A 288 20.17 -4.48 37.92
CA ASN A 288 21.13 -4.83 36.87
C ASN A 288 21.77 -6.24 37.08
N LYS A 289 21.19 -7.07 37.91
CA LYS A 289 21.47 -8.50 38.02
C LYS A 289 20.32 -9.33 37.47
#